data_406107452da2258af098c85fe8f5187d
#
_entry.id   406107452da2258af098c85fe8f5187d
#
_cell.length_a   1.000
_cell.length_b   1.000
_cell.length_c   1.000
_cell.angle_alpha   90.00
_cell.angle_beta   90.00
_cell.angle_gamma   90.00
#
_symmetry.space_group_name_H-M   'P 1'
#
loop_
_entity.id
_entity.type
_entity.pdbx_description
1 polymer ?
#
loop_
_entity_poly.entity_id
_entity_poly.type
_entity_poly.pdbx_seq_one_letter_code
_entity_poly.pdbx_strand_id
1 'polypeptide(L)'
;MARKKCLVLLKLVVLAVLLTFNGCQDDDSLFAPPADVEDNIFDHINHYRLLNGYAALDRNTLLDELARSHSSTMSTNNSLSHVNQGYRYEQVITELNKNIYAELIARGNINGRDLIDQWSDDADSNETILGDYSIIGIGVSGNSDEQFVTVIFTK
;
A
#
# COMPACT_ATOMS: atom_id res chain seq x y z
N MET A 1 49.27 9.61 -50.35
CA MET A 1 49.38 9.45 -48.90
C MET A 1 48.21 10.03 -48.08
N ALA A 2 47.32 10.84 -48.63
CA ALA A 2 46.24 11.51 -47.90
C ALA A 2 45.00 10.63 -47.58
N ARG A 3 44.67 9.62 -48.41
CA ARG A 3 43.47 8.77 -48.21
C ARG A 3 43.54 7.80 -47.05
N LYS A 4 44.73 7.35 -46.60
CA LYS A 4 44.88 6.45 -45.46
C LYS A 4 44.72 7.15 -44.08
N LYS A 5 45.05 8.45 -44.00
CA LYS A 5 44.92 9.24 -42.79
C LYS A 5 43.46 9.59 -42.48
N CYS A 6 42.63 9.78 -43.50
CA CYS A 6 41.22 10.11 -43.32
C CYS A 6 40.41 8.89 -42.80
N LEU A 7 40.80 7.68 -43.19
CA LEU A 7 40.10 6.46 -42.77
C LEU A 7 40.39 6.08 -41.33
N VAL A 8 41.57 6.41 -40.83
CA VAL A 8 41.95 6.19 -39.41
C VAL A 8 41.26 7.19 -38.47
N LEU A 9 41.14 8.44 -38.88
CA LEU A 9 40.40 9.45 -38.13
C LEU A 9 38.89 9.15 -38.05
N LEU A 10 38.32 8.62 -39.13
CA LEU A 10 36.90 8.27 -39.15
C LEU A 10 36.61 7.07 -38.23
N LYS A 11 37.54 6.11 -38.13
CA LYS A 11 37.41 4.96 -37.19
C LYS A 11 37.56 5.36 -35.72
N LEU A 12 38.39 6.34 -35.40
CA LEU A 12 38.56 6.86 -34.05
C LEU A 12 37.34 7.67 -33.59
N VAL A 13 36.70 8.42 -34.49
CA VAL A 13 35.49 9.21 -34.14
C VAL A 13 34.28 8.28 -33.91
N VAL A 14 34.14 7.16 -34.65
CA VAL A 14 33.07 6.20 -34.47
C VAL A 14 33.26 5.42 -33.15
N LEU A 15 34.50 5.13 -32.75
CA LEU A 15 34.77 4.44 -31.47
C LEU A 15 34.53 5.36 -30.27
N ALA A 16 34.75 6.67 -30.38
CA ALA A 16 34.53 7.63 -29.32
C ALA A 16 33.03 7.91 -29.04
N VAL A 17 32.17 7.77 -30.09
CA VAL A 17 30.71 7.96 -29.93
C VAL A 17 30.03 6.75 -29.28
N LEU A 18 30.63 5.54 -29.33
CA LEU A 18 30.09 4.34 -28.70
C LEU A 18 30.35 4.24 -27.18
N LEU A 19 31.15 5.14 -26.62
CA LEU A 19 31.48 5.13 -25.17
C LEU A 19 30.70 6.13 -24.33
N THR A 20 29.76 6.88 -24.93
CA THR A 20 28.98 7.88 -24.19
C THR A 20 27.54 7.45 -23.86
N PHE A 21 27.15 6.22 -24.15
CA PHE A 21 25.90 5.62 -23.64
C PHE A 21 26.15 4.73 -22.43
N ASN A 22 26.95 5.20 -21.47
CA ASN A 22 26.73 4.81 -20.10
C ASN A 22 25.56 5.66 -19.63
N GLY A 23 24.33 5.20 -19.90
CA GLY A 23 23.16 5.72 -19.25
C GLY A 23 23.44 5.70 -17.74
N CYS A 24 23.39 6.85 -17.09
CA CYS A 24 23.08 6.90 -15.70
C CYS A 24 21.82 6.05 -15.54
N GLN A 25 21.95 4.86 -14.99
CA GLN A 25 20.88 4.29 -14.24
C GLN A 25 20.77 5.24 -13.05
N ASP A 26 19.85 6.18 -13.14
CA ASP A 26 19.38 6.89 -12.00
C ASP A 26 18.84 5.79 -11.06
N ASP A 27 19.61 5.52 -10.02
CA ASP A 27 19.21 4.66 -8.92
C ASP A 27 18.16 5.44 -8.11
N ASP A 28 17.01 5.74 -8.74
CA ASP A 28 15.83 6.32 -8.08
C ASP A 28 15.28 5.39 -6.99
N SER A 29 15.84 4.17 -6.86
CA SER A 29 15.47 3.24 -5.79
C SER A 29 15.91 3.71 -4.39
N LEU A 30 16.81 4.70 -4.28
CA LEU A 30 17.22 5.28 -3.00
C LEU A 30 16.23 6.32 -2.46
N PHE A 31 15.29 6.80 -3.30
CA PHE A 31 14.25 7.77 -2.95
C PHE A 31 12.86 7.37 -3.46
N ALA A 32 12.69 6.15 -3.97
CA ALA A 32 11.34 5.61 -4.08
C ALA A 32 10.76 5.63 -2.65
N PRO A 33 9.63 6.31 -2.40
CA PRO A 33 8.96 6.15 -1.13
C PRO A 33 8.83 4.65 -0.89
N PRO A 34 9.08 4.14 0.32
CA PRO A 34 8.85 2.72 0.61
C PRO A 34 7.48 2.40 0.06
N ALA A 35 7.39 1.36 -0.77
CA ALA A 35 6.13 0.93 -1.39
C ALA A 35 5.07 1.10 -0.32
N ASP A 36 4.09 1.96 -0.57
CA ASP A 36 3.22 2.48 0.48
C ASP A 36 2.67 1.29 1.25
N VAL A 37 2.91 1.23 2.54
CA VAL A 37 2.49 0.10 3.38
C VAL A 37 0.98 -0.14 3.20
N GLU A 38 0.20 0.92 2.98
CA GLU A 38 -1.22 0.83 2.71
C GLU A 38 -1.52 0.10 1.40
N ASP A 39 -0.78 0.38 0.32
CA ASP A 39 -0.93 -0.32 -0.97
C ASP A 39 -0.51 -1.78 -0.84
N ASN A 40 0.55 -2.06 -0.09
CA ASN A 40 0.99 -3.42 0.18
C ASN A 40 -0.08 -4.22 0.96
N ILE A 41 -0.72 -3.62 1.96
CA ILE A 41 -1.84 -4.24 2.70
C ILE A 41 -3.03 -4.47 1.76
N PHE A 42 -3.39 -3.48 0.94
CA PHE A 42 -4.49 -3.57 -0.02
C PHE A 42 -4.31 -4.74 -1.00
N ASP A 43 -3.12 -4.87 -1.57
CA ASP A 43 -2.80 -5.92 -2.52
C ASP A 43 -2.90 -7.32 -1.86
N HIS A 44 -2.39 -7.47 -0.63
CA HIS A 44 -2.44 -8.74 0.08
C HIS A 44 -3.87 -9.12 0.52
N ILE A 45 -4.70 -8.16 0.97
CA ILE A 45 -6.12 -8.39 1.26
C ILE A 45 -6.83 -8.90 0.00
N ASN A 46 -6.69 -8.19 -1.12
CA ASN A 46 -7.36 -8.59 -2.36
C ASN A 46 -6.84 -9.91 -2.91
N HIS A 47 -5.54 -10.16 -2.83
CA HIS A 47 -4.97 -11.45 -3.19
C HIS A 47 -5.56 -12.60 -2.35
N TYR A 48 -5.63 -12.41 -1.02
CA TYR A 48 -6.20 -13.41 -0.11
C TYR A 48 -7.69 -13.66 -0.40
N ARG A 49 -8.48 -12.61 -0.63
CA ARG A 49 -9.89 -12.72 -1.01
C ARG A 49 -10.07 -13.53 -2.29
N LEU A 50 -9.31 -13.21 -3.34
CA LEU A 50 -9.36 -13.92 -4.62
C LEU A 50 -9.00 -15.40 -4.49
N LEU A 51 -7.97 -15.74 -3.69
CA LEU A 51 -7.60 -17.15 -3.43
C LEU A 51 -8.72 -17.93 -2.73
N ASN A 52 -9.56 -17.25 -1.95
CA ASN A 52 -10.70 -17.85 -1.24
C ASN A 52 -12.03 -17.72 -2.02
N GLY A 53 -12.01 -17.27 -3.28
CA GLY A 53 -13.18 -17.21 -4.16
C GLY A 53 -14.07 -15.97 -3.96
N TYR A 54 -13.58 -14.94 -3.27
CA TYR A 54 -14.28 -13.68 -3.06
C TYR A 54 -13.82 -12.63 -4.07
N ALA A 55 -14.71 -11.69 -4.42
CA ALA A 55 -14.36 -10.57 -5.29
C ALA A 55 -13.32 -9.64 -4.62
N ALA A 56 -12.44 -9.05 -5.44
CA ALA A 56 -11.59 -7.97 -4.98
C ALA A 56 -12.42 -6.74 -4.58
N LEU A 57 -11.89 -5.94 -3.68
CA LEU A 57 -12.46 -4.69 -3.18
C LEU A 57 -11.85 -3.52 -3.93
N ASP A 58 -12.65 -2.47 -4.14
CA ASP A 58 -12.17 -1.20 -4.69
C ASP A 58 -11.68 -0.29 -3.55
N ARG A 59 -10.57 0.43 -3.78
CA ARG A 59 -10.05 1.41 -2.82
C ARG A 59 -10.93 2.67 -2.80
N ASN A 60 -11.18 3.22 -1.60
CA ASN A 60 -11.99 4.44 -1.44
C ASN A 60 -11.26 5.49 -0.60
N THR A 61 -11.10 6.69 -1.16
CA THR A 61 -10.32 7.78 -0.56
C THR A 61 -10.89 8.26 0.78
N LEU A 62 -12.23 8.36 0.91
CA LEU A 62 -12.85 8.76 2.18
C LEU A 62 -12.56 7.73 3.28
N LEU A 63 -12.65 6.44 2.95
CA LEU A 63 -12.34 5.38 3.91
C LEU A 63 -10.86 5.39 4.29
N ASP A 64 -9.94 5.69 3.34
CA ASP A 64 -8.51 5.86 3.63
C ASP A 64 -8.28 7.01 4.62
N GLU A 65 -8.93 8.15 4.41
CA GLU A 65 -8.83 9.32 5.29
C GLU A 65 -9.33 9.02 6.70
N LEU A 66 -10.48 8.36 6.83
CA LEU A 66 -11.03 7.92 8.11
C LEU A 66 -10.10 6.92 8.82
N ALA A 67 -9.56 5.96 8.08
CA ALA A 67 -8.63 4.96 8.58
C ALA A 67 -7.31 5.59 9.05
N ARG A 68 -6.70 6.50 8.23
CA ARG A 68 -5.47 7.23 8.62
C ARG A 68 -5.67 8.09 9.85
N SER A 69 -6.80 8.81 9.94
CA SER A 69 -7.13 9.61 11.11
C SER A 69 -7.22 8.76 12.38
N HIS A 70 -7.83 7.58 12.27
CA HIS A 70 -7.91 6.65 13.40
C HIS A 70 -6.55 6.06 13.76
N SER A 71 -5.77 5.60 12.79
CA SER A 71 -4.42 5.08 13.02
C SER A 71 -3.51 6.12 13.66
N SER A 72 -3.62 7.40 13.24
CA SER A 72 -2.91 8.52 13.87
C SER A 72 -3.34 8.74 15.33
N THR A 73 -4.63 8.60 15.63
CA THR A 73 -5.14 8.67 17.01
C THR A 73 -4.59 7.54 17.87
N MET A 74 -4.58 6.30 17.36
CA MET A 74 -4.01 5.14 18.07
C MET A 74 -2.52 5.31 18.30
N SER A 75 -1.78 5.78 17.29
CA SER A 75 -0.34 6.05 17.37
C SER A 75 -0.01 7.12 18.42
N THR A 76 -0.74 8.24 18.41
CA THR A 76 -0.56 9.34 19.37
C THR A 76 -0.83 8.90 20.81
N ASN A 77 -1.85 8.09 21.01
CA ASN A 77 -2.23 7.58 22.33
C ASN A 77 -1.48 6.31 22.75
N ASN A 78 -0.66 5.78 21.86
CA ASN A 78 0.03 4.49 22.01
C ASN A 78 -0.93 3.37 22.45
N SER A 79 -2.12 3.31 21.86
CA SER A 79 -3.20 2.42 22.27
C SER A 79 -3.95 1.84 21.09
N LEU A 80 -3.98 0.51 20.99
CA LEU A 80 -4.79 -0.21 20.01
C LEU A 80 -6.24 -0.27 20.49
N SER A 81 -7.17 0.38 19.78
CA SER A 81 -8.58 0.45 20.17
C SER A 81 -9.50 0.85 19.02
N HIS A 82 -10.76 0.46 19.08
CA HIS A 82 -11.83 0.89 18.18
C HIS A 82 -12.54 2.17 18.65
N VAL A 83 -11.86 3.03 19.39
CA VAL A 83 -12.46 4.28 19.89
C VAL A 83 -13.06 5.10 18.75
N ASN A 84 -14.24 5.68 18.96
CA ASN A 84 -14.99 6.45 17.96
C ASN A 84 -15.37 5.67 16.67
N GLN A 85 -15.43 4.34 16.71
CA GLN A 85 -15.90 3.53 15.58
C GLN A 85 -17.30 3.95 15.10
N GLY A 86 -18.22 4.26 16.02
CA GLY A 86 -19.56 4.75 15.69
C GLY A 86 -19.55 6.02 14.83
N TYR A 87 -18.64 6.96 15.10
CA TYR A 87 -18.47 8.14 14.27
C TYR A 87 -18.02 7.77 12.84
N ARG A 88 -17.02 6.87 12.69
CA ARG A 88 -16.55 6.43 11.37
C ARG A 88 -17.67 5.73 10.59
N TYR A 89 -18.45 4.90 11.26
CA TYR A 89 -19.62 4.26 10.66
C TYR A 89 -20.67 5.29 10.21
N GLU A 90 -20.95 6.32 11.00
CA GLU A 90 -21.85 7.41 10.64
C GLU A 90 -21.38 8.15 9.38
N GLN A 91 -20.07 8.41 9.24
CA GLN A 91 -19.52 9.02 8.04
C GLN A 91 -19.71 8.10 6.81
N VAL A 92 -19.54 6.80 6.95
CA VAL A 92 -19.78 5.84 5.87
C VAL A 92 -21.25 5.85 5.41
N ILE A 93 -22.19 5.88 6.35
CA ILE A 93 -23.62 5.98 6.01
C ILE A 93 -23.93 7.32 5.31
N THR A 94 -23.43 8.40 5.86
CA THR A 94 -23.81 9.76 5.41
C THR A 94 -23.20 10.10 4.05
N GLU A 95 -21.92 9.79 3.87
CA GLU A 95 -21.15 10.25 2.70
C GLU A 95 -21.16 9.22 1.55
N LEU A 96 -21.24 7.92 1.86
CA LEU A 96 -21.19 6.85 0.87
C LEU A 96 -22.55 6.16 0.67
N ASN A 97 -23.54 6.46 1.50
CA ASN A 97 -24.84 5.76 1.51
C ASN A 97 -24.67 4.23 1.61
N LYS A 98 -23.73 3.80 2.48
CA LYS A 98 -23.42 2.39 2.74
C LYS A 98 -23.81 2.06 4.18
N ASN A 99 -24.35 0.86 4.41
CA ASN A 99 -24.88 0.47 5.71
C ASN A 99 -24.27 -0.82 6.27
N ILE A 100 -23.35 -1.43 5.55
CA ILE A 100 -22.51 -2.53 6.04
C ILE A 100 -21.15 -1.94 6.38
N TYR A 101 -20.64 -2.26 7.56
CA TYR A 101 -19.37 -1.72 8.06
C TYR A 101 -18.64 -2.77 8.89
N ALA A 102 -17.36 -2.92 8.64
CA ALA A 102 -16.46 -3.62 9.53
C ALA A 102 -15.11 -2.90 9.61
N GLU A 103 -14.39 -3.14 10.68
CA GLU A 103 -13.11 -2.50 10.94
C GLU A 103 -12.15 -3.51 11.57
N LEU A 104 -10.96 -3.62 10.99
CA LEU A 104 -9.82 -4.31 11.58
C LEU A 104 -8.75 -3.30 11.96
N ILE A 105 -8.07 -3.57 13.07
CA ILE A 105 -6.94 -2.77 13.53
C ILE A 105 -5.76 -3.68 13.89
N ALA A 106 -4.55 -3.16 13.70
CA ALA A 106 -3.32 -3.85 14.08
C ALA A 106 -2.27 -2.88 14.58
N ARG A 107 -1.26 -3.42 15.29
CA ARG A 107 -0.10 -2.70 15.79
C ARG A 107 1.15 -3.56 15.65
N GLY A 108 2.24 -3.00 15.23
CA GLY A 108 3.55 -3.66 15.16
C GLY A 108 4.42 -3.14 14.03
N ASN A 109 5.44 -3.90 13.68
CA ASN A 109 6.19 -3.71 12.43
C ASN A 109 5.39 -4.39 11.31
N ILE A 110 4.64 -3.60 10.54
CA ILE A 110 3.61 -4.09 9.64
C ILE A 110 4.16 -4.26 8.21
N ASN A 111 3.96 -5.44 7.65
CA ASN A 111 3.91 -5.65 6.21
C ASN A 111 2.63 -6.41 5.85
N GLY A 112 2.14 -6.22 4.62
CA GLY A 112 0.83 -6.75 4.24
C GLY A 112 0.73 -8.27 4.34
N ARG A 113 1.79 -9.00 3.98
CA ARG A 113 1.79 -10.47 4.04
C ARG A 113 1.61 -10.96 5.48
N ASP A 114 2.49 -10.55 6.40
CA ASP A 114 2.48 -11.02 7.77
C ASP A 114 1.19 -10.60 8.49
N LEU A 115 0.66 -9.41 8.14
CA LEU A 115 -0.62 -8.93 8.66
C LEU A 115 -1.78 -9.83 8.22
N ILE A 116 -1.82 -10.22 6.94
CA ILE A 116 -2.88 -11.11 6.44
C ILE A 116 -2.71 -12.52 6.98
N ASP A 117 -1.50 -13.03 7.10
CA ASP A 117 -1.22 -14.33 7.73
C ASP A 117 -1.76 -14.32 9.18
N GLN A 118 -1.46 -13.27 9.97
CA GLN A 118 -1.98 -13.12 11.33
C GLN A 118 -3.51 -13.06 11.38
N TRP A 119 -4.13 -12.25 10.52
CA TRP A 119 -5.58 -12.11 10.49
C TRP A 119 -6.31 -13.34 9.95
N SER A 120 -5.69 -14.10 9.06
CA SER A 120 -6.26 -15.35 8.54
C SER A 120 -6.25 -16.48 9.58
N ASP A 121 -5.32 -16.44 10.54
CA ASP A 121 -5.24 -17.39 11.65
C ASP A 121 -6.23 -17.07 12.78
N ASP A 122 -6.74 -15.83 12.86
CA ASP A 122 -7.77 -15.41 13.78
C ASP A 122 -9.16 -15.51 13.15
N ALA A 123 -10.05 -16.28 13.74
CA ALA A 123 -11.36 -16.61 13.13
C ALA A 123 -12.22 -15.38 12.83
N ASP A 124 -12.26 -14.39 13.74
CA ASP A 124 -13.11 -13.21 13.62
C ASP A 124 -12.54 -12.25 12.56
N SER A 125 -11.22 -12.07 12.53
CA SER A 125 -10.53 -11.27 11.52
C SER A 125 -10.66 -11.90 10.13
N ASN A 126 -10.51 -13.21 10.02
CA ASN A 126 -10.66 -13.96 8.79
C ASN A 126 -12.08 -13.84 8.23
N GLU A 127 -13.11 -14.02 9.06
CA GLU A 127 -14.51 -13.82 8.68
C GLU A 127 -14.72 -12.36 8.19
N THR A 128 -14.10 -11.39 8.84
CA THR A 128 -14.15 -9.99 8.45
C THR A 128 -13.50 -9.78 7.08
N ILE A 129 -12.28 -10.27 6.83
CA ILE A 129 -11.61 -10.09 5.52
C ILE A 129 -12.42 -10.73 4.39
N LEU A 130 -13.05 -11.86 4.63
CA LEU A 130 -13.84 -12.62 3.65
C LEU A 130 -15.33 -12.22 3.62
N GLY A 131 -15.71 -11.16 4.32
CA GLY A 131 -17.08 -10.65 4.34
C GLY A 131 -17.55 -10.12 2.98
N ASP A 132 -18.88 -9.93 2.86
CA ASP A 132 -19.54 -9.41 1.64
C ASP A 132 -19.42 -7.88 1.58
N TYR A 133 -18.26 -7.39 1.15
CA TYR A 133 -17.96 -5.98 0.96
C TYR A 133 -17.65 -5.68 -0.50
N SER A 134 -17.68 -4.39 -0.88
CA SER A 134 -17.35 -3.91 -2.23
C SER A 134 -16.20 -2.88 -2.22
N ILE A 135 -16.04 -2.15 -1.14
CA ILE A 135 -15.00 -1.11 -1.02
C ILE A 135 -14.26 -1.22 0.31
N ILE A 136 -13.03 -0.72 0.29
CA ILE A 136 -12.09 -0.76 1.41
C ILE A 136 -11.36 0.57 1.54
N GLY A 137 -11.01 0.93 2.76
CA GLY A 137 -10.03 1.98 3.05
C GLY A 137 -9.00 1.53 4.05
N ILE A 138 -7.77 2.00 3.90
CA ILE A 138 -6.62 1.60 4.71
C ILE A 138 -5.89 2.84 5.17
N GLY A 139 -5.52 2.87 6.43
CA GLY A 139 -4.72 3.93 7.02
C GLY A 139 -3.64 3.37 7.92
N VAL A 140 -2.44 3.90 7.78
CA VAL A 140 -1.26 3.54 8.58
C VAL A 140 -0.68 4.81 9.22
N SER A 141 -0.26 4.71 10.47
CA SER A 141 0.43 5.78 11.20
C SER A 141 1.44 5.18 12.18
N GLY A 142 2.53 5.89 12.41
CA GLY A 142 3.61 5.47 13.28
C GLY A 142 4.97 5.65 12.61
N ASN A 143 5.95 4.89 13.05
CA ASN A 143 7.31 4.87 12.50
C ASN A 143 7.68 3.46 12.01
N SER A 144 8.90 3.27 11.50
CA SER A 144 9.36 1.97 10.97
C SER A 144 9.34 0.82 11.97
N ASP A 145 9.43 1.12 13.27
CA ASP A 145 9.54 0.11 14.30
C ASP A 145 8.17 -0.26 14.89
N GLU A 146 7.25 0.70 14.88
CA GLU A 146 5.90 0.51 15.40
C GLU A 146 4.88 1.34 14.61
N GLN A 147 4.00 0.64 13.92
CA GLN A 147 2.90 1.18 13.14
C GLN A 147 1.56 0.77 13.74
N PHE A 148 0.57 1.61 13.54
CA PHE A 148 -0.84 1.34 13.81
C PHE A 148 -1.59 1.33 12.50
N VAL A 149 -2.40 0.32 12.29
CA VAL A 149 -3.16 0.10 11.07
C VAL A 149 -4.64 0.09 11.39
N THR A 150 -5.41 0.72 10.53
CA THR A 150 -6.87 0.60 10.48
C THR A 150 -7.27 0.19 9.07
N VAL A 151 -8.12 -0.79 8.96
CA VAL A 151 -8.75 -1.20 7.71
C VAL A 151 -10.27 -1.15 7.88
N ILE A 152 -10.95 -0.41 7.01
CA ILE A 152 -12.41 -0.24 7.00
C ILE A 152 -12.96 -0.91 5.76
N PHE A 153 -13.97 -1.76 5.94
CA PHE A 153 -14.70 -2.45 4.88
C PHE A 153 -16.16 -1.99 4.86
N THR A 154 -16.76 -1.84 3.66
CA THR A 154 -18.18 -1.50 3.54
C THR A 154 -18.80 -1.94 2.20
N LYS A 155 -20.15 -1.97 2.19
CA LYS A 155 -20.94 -2.26 0.98
C LYS A 155 -22.22 -1.41 0.94
#